data_2409f43850d2be6bc7a0bb12bfabfbfc
#
_entry.id   2409f43850d2be6bc7a0bb12bfabfbfc
#
_cell.length_a   1.000
_cell.length_b   1.000
_cell.length_c   1.000
_cell.angle_alpha   90.00
_cell.angle_beta   90.00
_cell.angle_gamma   90.00
#
_symmetry.space_group_name_H-M   'P 1'
#
loop_
_entity.id
_entity.type
_entity.pdbx_description
1 polymer ?
#
loop_
_entity_poly.entity_id
_entity_poly.type
_entity_poly.pdbx_seq_one_letter_code
_entity_poly.pdbx_strand_id
1 'polypeptide(L)'
;MEYVTMVTFPVESQAHEAFSHLKNKPVTSSYTILQMVIVKNVDGNVVPKDGFDSGQDTTDDTWMGGLLGAAVGILGGPIGILLGGGVGLLAGSLVDESDAADNTSLLAYSSRSLLPGQTALIALVQEDDSADFDMQFEGMDCAVMHWDAAEIADEVDQADQIQKELAKEARDKLRAQRKADRHEAIEKKRAE
;
A
#
# COMPACT_ATOMS: atom_id res chain seq x y z
N MET A 1 11.45 -11.20 15.23
CA MET A 1 10.70 -9.94 15.07
C MET A 1 9.94 -9.99 13.76
N GLU A 2 8.94 -9.12 13.57
CA GLU A 2 8.21 -9.06 12.31
C GLU A 2 8.51 -7.74 11.60
N TYR A 3 8.87 -7.84 10.34
CA TYR A 3 9.21 -6.71 9.48
C TYR A 3 8.33 -6.68 8.24
N VAL A 4 7.95 -5.47 7.83
CA VAL A 4 7.44 -5.23 6.49
C VAL A 4 8.63 -4.82 5.63
N THR A 5 8.91 -5.60 4.60
CA THR A 5 10.02 -5.36 3.67
C THR A 5 9.46 -5.02 2.30
N MET A 6 9.93 -3.91 1.71
CA MET A 6 9.61 -3.54 0.34
C MET A 6 10.86 -3.61 -0.52
N VAL A 7 10.77 -4.37 -1.61
CA VAL A 7 11.85 -4.52 -2.59
C VAL A 7 11.37 -3.94 -3.91
N THR A 8 11.99 -2.87 -4.37
CA THR A 8 11.64 -2.19 -5.61
C THR A 8 12.55 -2.66 -6.73
N PHE A 9 11.96 -3.06 -7.86
CA PHE A 9 12.66 -3.57 -9.03
C PHE A 9 12.47 -2.64 -10.22
N PRO A 10 13.53 -2.26 -10.94
CA PRO A 10 13.42 -1.54 -12.20
C PRO A 10 12.83 -2.41 -13.32
N VAL A 11 12.95 -3.74 -13.20
CA VAL A 11 12.47 -4.70 -14.20
C VAL A 11 11.42 -5.63 -13.60
N GLU A 12 10.20 -5.61 -14.13
CA GLU A 12 9.05 -6.38 -13.64
C GLU A 12 9.31 -7.89 -13.57
N SER A 13 10.04 -8.45 -14.55
CA SER A 13 10.34 -9.90 -14.56
C SER A 13 11.21 -10.33 -13.37
N GLN A 14 12.11 -9.47 -12.88
CA GLN A 14 12.92 -9.76 -11.69
C GLN A 14 12.05 -9.82 -10.42
N ALA A 15 11.06 -8.94 -10.30
CA ALA A 15 10.11 -9.00 -9.20
C ALA A 15 9.32 -10.31 -9.19
N HIS A 16 8.85 -10.77 -10.35
CA HIS A 16 8.13 -12.04 -10.49
C HIS A 16 9.03 -13.26 -10.27
N GLU A 17 10.30 -13.19 -10.66
CA GLU A 17 11.29 -14.24 -10.40
C GLU A 17 11.55 -14.36 -8.89
N ALA A 18 11.84 -13.25 -8.22
CA ALA A 18 12.02 -13.20 -6.77
C ALA A 18 10.78 -13.72 -6.02
N PHE A 19 9.59 -13.25 -6.40
CA PHE A 19 8.32 -13.71 -5.82
C PHE A 19 8.14 -15.22 -5.96
N SER A 20 8.36 -15.76 -7.15
CA SER A 20 8.20 -17.19 -7.42
C SER A 20 9.21 -18.01 -6.63
N HIS A 21 10.45 -17.53 -6.49
CA HIS A 21 11.48 -18.18 -5.68
C HIS A 21 11.07 -18.24 -4.21
N LEU A 22 10.67 -17.11 -3.65
CA LEU A 22 10.26 -16.98 -2.24
C LEU A 22 8.98 -17.76 -1.93
N LYS A 23 7.99 -17.73 -2.83
CA LYS A 23 6.73 -18.48 -2.68
C LYS A 23 6.95 -19.99 -2.61
N ASN A 24 7.96 -20.51 -3.31
CA ASN A 24 8.31 -21.93 -3.26
C ASN A 24 9.06 -22.34 -1.99
N LYS A 25 9.60 -21.37 -1.23
CA LYS A 25 10.35 -21.61 -0.01
C LYS A 25 10.04 -20.54 1.05
N PRO A 26 8.77 -20.46 1.50
CA PRO A 26 8.34 -19.38 2.39
C PRO A 26 8.87 -19.54 3.83
N VAL A 27 9.30 -20.72 4.22
CA VAL A 27 9.84 -21.02 5.56
C VAL A 27 11.24 -21.56 5.43
N THR A 28 12.17 -20.98 6.15
CA THR A 28 13.57 -21.39 6.26
C THR A 28 13.97 -21.50 7.73
N SER A 29 15.24 -21.76 8.01
CA SER A 29 15.78 -21.69 9.37
C SER A 29 15.99 -20.27 9.88
N SER A 30 16.03 -19.28 9.00
CA SER A 30 16.38 -17.90 9.29
C SER A 30 15.19 -16.95 9.19
N TYR A 31 14.24 -17.23 8.31
CA TYR A 31 13.03 -16.39 8.15
C TYR A 31 11.79 -17.21 7.82
N THR A 32 10.63 -16.63 8.08
CA THR A 32 9.31 -17.12 7.66
C THR A 32 8.54 -15.98 6.99
N ILE A 33 8.10 -16.19 5.76
CA ILE A 33 7.24 -15.25 5.05
C ILE A 33 5.79 -15.51 5.48
N LEU A 34 5.17 -14.54 6.14
CA LEU A 34 3.78 -14.61 6.56
C LEU A 34 2.84 -14.19 5.43
N GLN A 35 3.14 -13.06 4.80
CA GLN A 35 2.40 -12.54 3.65
C GLN A 35 3.39 -11.96 2.63
N MET A 36 2.99 -11.95 1.36
CA MET A 36 3.79 -11.35 0.30
C MET A 36 2.90 -10.94 -0.87
N VAL A 37 3.18 -9.80 -1.47
CA VAL A 37 2.42 -9.26 -2.59
C VAL A 37 3.33 -8.57 -3.59
N ILE A 38 3.08 -8.80 -4.88
CA ILE A 38 3.64 -7.95 -5.94
C ILE A 38 2.65 -6.83 -6.24
N VAL A 39 3.15 -5.61 -6.27
CA VAL A 39 2.42 -4.42 -6.66
C VAL A 39 3.12 -3.73 -7.83
N LYS A 40 2.35 -3.10 -8.70
CA LYS A 40 2.87 -2.30 -9.82
C LYS A 40 2.21 -0.94 -9.81
N ASN A 41 2.99 0.10 -10.04
CA ASN A 41 2.44 1.43 -10.28
C ASN A 41 2.03 1.54 -11.76
N VAL A 42 0.72 1.61 -12.00
CA VAL A 42 0.12 1.81 -13.31
C VAL A 42 -0.49 3.21 -13.34
N ASP A 43 0.17 4.13 -14.05
CA ASP A 43 -0.28 5.52 -14.23
C ASP A 43 -0.59 6.26 -12.90
N GLY A 44 0.23 6.04 -11.88
CA GLY A 44 0.05 6.65 -10.55
C GLY A 44 -0.84 5.86 -9.59
N ASN A 45 -1.38 4.72 -10.02
CA ASN A 45 -2.15 3.83 -9.17
C ASN A 45 -1.34 2.58 -8.83
N VAL A 46 -1.25 2.24 -7.56
CA VAL A 46 -0.63 0.99 -7.11
C VAL A 46 -1.65 -0.14 -7.24
N VAL A 47 -1.33 -1.11 -8.11
CA VAL A 47 -2.21 -2.22 -8.43
C VAL A 47 -1.54 -3.53 -8.04
N PRO A 48 -2.19 -4.37 -7.22
CA PRO A 48 -1.67 -5.69 -6.90
C PRO A 48 -1.72 -6.61 -8.14
N LYS A 49 -0.68 -7.44 -8.30
CA LYS A 49 -0.53 -8.37 -9.43
C LYS A 49 -0.60 -9.82 -9.00
N ASP A 50 0.05 -10.19 -7.93
CA ASP A 50 0.05 -11.53 -7.36
C ASP A 50 0.28 -11.44 -5.85
N GLY A 51 -0.10 -12.48 -5.11
CA GLY A 51 0.06 -12.51 -3.67
C GLY A 51 0.20 -13.91 -3.11
N PHE A 52 0.71 -13.97 -1.89
CA PHE A 52 0.89 -15.16 -1.10
C PHE A 52 0.54 -14.86 0.36
N ASP A 53 -0.19 -15.76 0.99
CA ASP A 53 -0.49 -15.77 2.41
C ASP A 53 -0.21 -17.17 2.96
N SER A 54 0.51 -17.25 4.07
CA SER A 54 0.85 -18.53 4.72
C SER A 54 -0.33 -19.15 5.45
N GLY A 55 -1.43 -18.42 5.65
CA GLY A 55 -2.61 -18.85 6.40
C GLY A 55 -2.40 -18.95 7.91
N GLN A 56 -1.28 -18.43 8.44
CA GLN A 56 -0.99 -18.53 9.88
C GLN A 56 -1.82 -17.58 10.74
N ASP A 57 -2.23 -16.41 10.17
CA ASP A 57 -2.96 -15.37 10.90
C ASP A 57 -4.34 -15.03 10.31
N THR A 58 -4.73 -15.63 9.18
CA THR A 58 -6.00 -15.32 8.52
C THR A 58 -6.84 -16.57 8.30
N THR A 59 -8.12 -16.50 8.72
CA THR A 59 -9.13 -17.54 8.47
C THR A 59 -9.67 -17.54 7.02
N ASP A 60 -9.28 -16.57 6.22
CA ASP A 60 -9.62 -16.46 4.80
C ASP A 60 -8.36 -16.64 3.94
N ASP A 61 -8.38 -17.62 3.04
CA ASP A 61 -7.32 -17.91 2.05
C ASP A 61 -7.07 -16.76 1.04
N THR A 62 -7.47 -15.55 1.38
CA THR A 62 -7.36 -14.38 0.52
C THR A 62 -6.17 -13.54 0.94
N TRP A 63 -5.08 -13.58 0.15
CA TRP A 63 -3.88 -12.74 0.33
C TRP A 63 -4.19 -11.22 0.43
N MET A 64 -5.41 -10.80 0.10
CA MET A 64 -5.88 -9.42 0.27
C MET A 64 -6.34 -9.09 1.69
N GLY A 65 -6.30 -10.05 2.63
CA GLY A 65 -6.51 -9.82 4.05
C GLY A 65 -5.22 -9.43 4.79
N GLY A 66 -5.35 -9.12 6.08
CA GLY A 66 -4.21 -8.80 6.95
C GLY A 66 -3.55 -7.45 6.64
N LEU A 67 -2.35 -7.27 7.20
CA LEU A 67 -1.62 -6.01 7.16
C LEU A 67 -1.26 -5.58 5.72
N LEU A 68 -0.71 -6.49 4.92
CA LEU A 68 -0.29 -6.15 3.56
C LEU A 68 -1.48 -5.85 2.64
N GLY A 69 -2.60 -6.58 2.78
CA GLY A 69 -3.81 -6.30 2.01
C GLY A 69 -4.37 -4.91 2.32
N ALA A 70 -4.38 -4.52 3.60
CA ALA A 70 -4.81 -3.19 4.01
C ALA A 70 -3.86 -2.09 3.48
N ALA A 71 -2.53 -2.28 3.63
CA ALA A 71 -1.52 -1.34 3.10
C ALA A 71 -1.66 -1.14 1.58
N VAL A 72 -1.78 -2.24 0.82
CA VAL A 72 -1.98 -2.18 -0.64
C VAL A 72 -3.32 -1.53 -1.01
N GLY A 73 -4.37 -1.80 -0.24
CA GLY A 73 -5.68 -1.15 -0.40
C GLY A 73 -5.62 0.37 -0.23
N ILE A 74 -4.82 0.85 0.71
CA ILE A 74 -4.57 2.29 0.91
C ILE A 74 -3.72 2.86 -0.23
N LEU A 75 -2.63 2.18 -0.60
CA LEU A 75 -1.75 2.60 -1.69
C LEU A 75 -2.47 2.66 -3.05
N GLY A 76 -3.37 1.73 -3.32
CA GLY A 76 -4.21 1.71 -4.52
C GLY A 76 -5.47 2.58 -4.42
N GLY A 77 -5.75 3.15 -3.25
CA GLY A 77 -6.92 3.97 -2.95
C GLY A 77 -6.71 5.47 -3.17
N PRO A 78 -7.71 6.28 -2.78
CA PRO A 78 -7.63 7.75 -2.91
C PRO A 78 -6.43 8.37 -2.19
N ILE A 79 -6.01 7.82 -1.05
CA ILE A 79 -4.85 8.29 -0.30
C ILE A 79 -3.56 8.02 -1.09
N GLY A 80 -3.40 6.82 -1.66
CA GLY A 80 -2.24 6.50 -2.49
C GLY A 80 -2.13 7.41 -3.72
N ILE A 81 -3.25 7.74 -4.37
CA ILE A 81 -3.29 8.70 -5.47
C ILE A 81 -2.87 10.11 -4.99
N LEU A 82 -3.32 10.53 -3.82
CA LEU A 82 -2.96 11.83 -3.24
C LEU A 82 -1.48 11.91 -2.89
N LEU A 83 -0.91 10.83 -2.39
CA LEU A 83 0.51 10.74 -2.04
C LEU A 83 1.39 10.62 -3.31
N GLY A 84 0.98 9.80 -4.29
CA GLY A 84 1.78 9.50 -5.50
C GLY A 84 1.52 10.38 -6.71
N GLY A 85 0.38 11.05 -6.78
CA GLY A 85 -0.11 11.76 -7.98
C GLY A 85 0.44 13.18 -8.21
N GLY A 86 1.49 13.60 -7.53
CA GLY A 86 2.11 14.93 -7.74
C GLY A 86 1.26 16.12 -7.30
N VAL A 87 0.08 15.89 -6.73
CA VAL A 87 -0.77 16.92 -6.12
C VAL A 87 -0.40 17.03 -4.65
N GLY A 88 0.84 17.43 -4.37
CA GLY A 88 1.43 17.54 -3.04
C GLY A 88 0.78 18.56 -2.08
N LEU A 89 -0.51 18.82 -2.22
CA LEU A 89 -1.22 19.86 -1.48
C LEU A 89 -2.00 19.36 -0.25
N LEU A 90 -2.15 18.04 -0.05
CA LEU A 90 -2.86 17.53 1.12
C LEU A 90 -1.99 16.60 2.00
N ALA A 91 -0.79 16.24 1.56
CA ALA A 91 0.13 15.40 2.34
C ALA A 91 0.67 16.13 3.60
N GLY A 92 0.62 17.45 3.65
CA GLY A 92 1.11 18.25 4.77
C GLY A 92 0.32 18.13 6.07
N SER A 93 -0.79 17.38 6.08
CA SER A 93 -1.56 17.12 7.31
C SER A 93 -1.59 15.63 7.70
N LEU A 94 -1.08 14.75 6.84
CA LEU A 94 -1.13 13.30 7.05
C LEU A 94 0.26 12.71 7.35
N VAL A 95 1.31 13.37 6.90
CA VAL A 95 2.71 12.98 7.15
C VAL A 95 3.42 14.22 7.64
N ASP A 96 3.93 14.20 8.86
CA ASP A 96 4.77 15.29 9.37
C ASP A 96 5.97 15.42 8.41
N GLU A 97 6.35 16.64 8.03
CA GLU A 97 7.49 16.90 7.12
C GLU A 97 8.80 16.23 7.59
N SER A 98 8.90 15.96 8.90
CA SER A 98 10.01 15.21 9.50
C SER A 98 9.98 13.73 9.13
N ASP A 99 8.80 13.07 9.14
CA ASP A 99 8.67 11.63 8.87
C ASP A 99 8.86 11.33 7.38
N ALA A 100 8.50 12.27 6.51
CA ALA A 100 8.74 12.16 5.06
C ALA A 100 10.25 12.20 4.70
N ALA A 101 11.11 12.75 5.55
CA ALA A 101 12.55 12.81 5.31
C ALA A 101 13.27 11.52 5.75
N ASP A 102 12.73 10.78 6.72
CA ASP A 102 13.43 9.68 7.40
C ASP A 102 13.11 8.27 6.87
N ASN A 103 12.33 8.14 5.78
CA ASN A 103 11.87 6.83 5.25
C ASN A 103 11.15 5.96 6.31
N THR A 104 10.59 6.56 7.34
CA THR A 104 9.91 5.84 8.43
C THR A 104 8.52 5.35 8.02
N SER A 105 7.89 5.96 7.03
CA SER A 105 6.55 5.62 6.52
C SER A 105 6.64 4.76 5.27
N LEU A 106 6.05 3.57 5.30
CA LEU A 106 5.90 2.69 4.13
C LEU A 106 5.08 3.38 3.02
N LEU A 107 3.97 4.03 3.39
CA LEU A 107 3.07 4.67 2.42
C LEU A 107 3.76 5.85 1.73
N ALA A 108 4.46 6.69 2.49
CA ALA A 108 5.21 7.82 1.95
C ALA A 108 6.42 7.35 1.12
N TYR A 109 7.14 6.34 1.56
CA TYR A 109 8.25 5.75 0.80
C TYR A 109 7.76 5.15 -0.51
N SER A 110 6.69 4.33 -0.47
CA SER A 110 6.11 3.70 -1.67
C SER A 110 5.68 4.73 -2.71
N SER A 111 5.08 5.84 -2.27
CA SER A 111 4.63 6.90 -3.18
C SER A 111 5.78 7.61 -3.93
N ARG A 112 6.97 7.66 -3.32
CA ARG A 112 8.16 8.31 -3.90
C ARG A 112 9.05 7.34 -4.68
N SER A 113 9.19 6.11 -4.20
CA SER A 113 10.12 5.12 -4.75
C SER A 113 9.49 4.24 -5.83
N LEU A 114 8.16 4.02 -5.79
CA LEU A 114 7.46 3.22 -6.78
C LEU A 114 6.97 4.12 -7.93
N LEU A 115 7.86 4.48 -8.83
CA LEU A 115 7.56 5.33 -9.98
C LEU A 115 6.60 4.63 -10.98
N PRO A 116 5.87 5.38 -11.83
CA PRO A 116 5.01 4.80 -12.85
C PRO A 116 5.74 3.76 -13.72
N GLY A 117 5.15 2.57 -13.83
CA GLY A 117 5.71 1.44 -14.54
C GLY A 117 6.60 0.52 -13.71
N GLN A 118 7.06 0.95 -12.54
CA GLN A 118 7.88 0.13 -11.65
C GLN A 118 7.03 -0.89 -10.87
N THR A 119 7.71 -1.94 -10.43
CA THR A 119 7.12 -3.05 -9.67
C THR A 119 7.86 -3.20 -8.35
N ALA A 120 7.11 -3.48 -7.28
CA ALA A 120 7.68 -3.81 -5.98
C ALA A 120 7.10 -5.12 -5.45
N LEU A 121 7.93 -5.82 -4.69
CA LEU A 121 7.54 -6.89 -3.80
C LEU A 121 7.41 -6.30 -2.39
N ILE A 122 6.30 -6.53 -1.74
CA ILE A 122 6.11 -6.18 -0.33
C ILE A 122 5.86 -7.49 0.42
N ALA A 123 6.61 -7.72 1.49
CA ALA A 123 6.54 -8.95 2.28
C ALA A 123 6.43 -8.61 3.77
N LEU A 124 5.59 -9.37 4.49
CA LEU A 124 5.60 -9.45 5.94
C LEU A 124 6.41 -10.68 6.33
N VAL A 125 7.53 -10.46 6.99
CA VAL A 125 8.53 -11.48 7.26
C VAL A 125 8.81 -11.54 8.76
N GLN A 126 8.79 -12.74 9.30
CA GLN A 126 9.27 -13.02 10.66
C GLN A 126 10.71 -13.52 10.58
N GLU A 127 11.63 -12.78 11.19
CA GLU A 127 13.07 -13.07 11.20
C GLU A 127 13.73 -12.50 12.47
N ASP A 128 14.88 -13.02 12.82
CA ASP A 128 15.68 -12.53 13.95
C ASP A 128 16.60 -11.36 13.54
N ASP A 129 17.08 -11.39 12.29
CA ASP A 129 17.93 -10.37 11.68
C ASP A 129 17.40 -10.07 10.28
N SER A 130 17.10 -8.81 9.97
CA SER A 130 16.59 -8.37 8.66
C SER A 130 17.55 -8.68 7.49
N ALA A 131 18.83 -8.87 7.77
CA ALA A 131 19.82 -9.26 6.78
C ALA A 131 19.60 -10.67 6.20
N ASP A 132 18.92 -11.57 6.91
CA ASP A 132 18.69 -12.94 6.45
C ASP A 132 17.74 -13.01 5.24
N PHE A 133 16.72 -12.16 5.25
CA PHE A 133 15.81 -12.02 4.11
C PHE A 133 16.45 -11.27 2.93
N ASP A 134 17.26 -10.26 3.22
CA ASP A 134 17.96 -9.47 2.19
C ASP A 134 18.91 -10.29 1.31
N MET A 135 19.52 -11.33 1.88
CA MET A 135 20.39 -12.24 1.13
C MET A 135 19.68 -12.93 -0.05
N GLN A 136 18.33 -12.98 -0.02
CA GLN A 136 17.55 -13.55 -1.13
C GLN A 136 17.58 -12.67 -2.38
N PHE A 137 17.95 -11.40 -2.25
CA PHE A 137 18.02 -10.41 -3.32
C PHE A 137 19.46 -10.08 -3.73
N GLU A 138 20.44 -10.77 -3.15
CA GLU A 138 21.84 -10.55 -3.45
C GLU A 138 22.14 -10.80 -4.94
N GLY A 139 22.75 -9.84 -5.59
CA GLY A 139 23.04 -9.89 -7.03
C GLY A 139 21.89 -9.44 -7.95
N MET A 140 20.74 -9.08 -7.41
CA MET A 140 19.65 -8.46 -8.16
C MET A 140 19.80 -6.94 -8.18
N ASP A 141 19.37 -6.30 -9.27
CA ASP A 141 19.25 -4.84 -9.34
C ASP A 141 17.93 -4.42 -8.67
N CYS A 142 17.98 -4.13 -7.36
CA CYS A 142 16.83 -3.78 -6.56
C CYS A 142 17.21 -2.89 -5.38
N ALA A 143 16.23 -2.20 -4.81
CA ALA A 143 16.37 -1.45 -3.57
C ALA A 143 15.49 -2.11 -2.49
N VAL A 144 16.07 -2.39 -1.33
CA VAL A 144 15.40 -3.04 -0.19
C VAL A 144 15.24 -2.04 0.95
N MET A 145 14.06 -2.01 1.55
CA MET A 145 13.73 -1.20 2.73
C MET A 145 12.91 -2.02 3.72
N HIS A 146 13.12 -1.77 5.01
CA HIS A 146 12.47 -2.46 6.12
C HIS A 146 11.79 -1.49 7.07
N TRP A 147 10.69 -1.95 7.65
CA TRP A 147 9.97 -1.28 8.73
C TRP A 147 9.53 -2.31 9.77
N ASP A 148 9.45 -1.90 11.01
CA ASP A 148 8.79 -2.69 12.04
C ASP A 148 7.30 -2.88 11.68
N ALA A 149 6.81 -4.13 11.77
CA ALA A 149 5.45 -4.46 11.35
C ALA A 149 4.40 -3.77 12.24
N ALA A 150 4.69 -3.53 13.52
CA ALA A 150 3.77 -2.83 14.41
C ALA A 150 3.65 -1.34 14.05
N GLU A 151 4.76 -0.69 13.65
CA GLU A 151 4.72 0.70 13.18
C GLU A 151 3.90 0.83 11.90
N ILE A 152 4.04 -0.12 10.97
CA ILE A 152 3.25 -0.14 9.74
C ILE A 152 1.77 -0.45 10.02
N ALA A 153 1.46 -1.29 11.01
CA ALA A 153 0.08 -1.55 11.40
C ALA A 153 -0.60 -0.26 11.90
N ASP A 154 0.08 0.51 12.74
CA ASP A 154 -0.42 1.80 13.24
C ASP A 154 -0.59 2.83 12.10
N GLU A 155 0.36 2.90 11.16
CA GLU A 155 0.29 3.75 9.98
C GLU A 155 -0.92 3.40 9.10
N VAL A 156 -1.11 2.12 8.83
CA VAL A 156 -2.23 1.60 8.03
C VAL A 156 -3.58 1.90 8.69
N ASP A 157 -3.69 1.70 9.99
CA ASP A 157 -4.92 1.99 10.74
C ASP A 157 -5.27 3.49 10.71
N GLN A 158 -4.29 4.36 10.87
CA GLN A 158 -4.48 5.81 10.76
C GLN A 158 -4.93 6.22 9.35
N ALA A 159 -4.27 5.71 8.33
CA ALA A 159 -4.61 5.99 6.93
C ALA A 159 -6.02 5.47 6.57
N ASP A 160 -6.41 4.29 7.06
CA ASP A 160 -7.75 3.74 6.85
C ASP A 160 -8.85 4.62 7.50
N GLN A 161 -8.60 5.14 8.70
CA GLN A 161 -9.52 6.07 9.36
C GLN A 161 -9.72 7.33 8.53
N ILE A 162 -8.64 7.94 8.06
CA ILE A 162 -8.69 9.13 7.20
C ILE A 162 -9.43 8.83 5.89
N GLN A 163 -9.16 7.70 5.27
CA GLN A 163 -9.86 7.29 4.04
C GLN A 163 -11.38 7.13 4.27
N LYS A 164 -11.79 6.57 5.40
CA LYS A 164 -13.20 6.46 5.79
C LYS A 164 -13.86 7.82 6.00
N GLU A 165 -13.17 8.76 6.63
CA GLU A 165 -13.66 10.13 6.85
C GLU A 165 -13.82 10.87 5.53
N LEU A 166 -12.81 10.86 4.65
CA LEU A 166 -12.87 11.46 3.32
C LEU A 166 -14.01 10.87 2.48
N ALA A 167 -14.19 9.56 2.52
CA ALA A 167 -15.28 8.89 1.81
C ALA A 167 -16.66 9.27 2.37
N LYS A 168 -16.77 9.52 3.67
CA LYS A 168 -18.02 10.00 4.30
C LYS A 168 -18.30 11.43 3.87
N GLU A 169 -17.33 12.34 3.96
CA GLU A 169 -17.50 13.73 3.52
C GLU A 169 -17.89 13.83 2.04
N ALA A 170 -17.22 13.07 1.17
CA ALA A 170 -17.54 13.03 -0.25
C ALA A 170 -18.99 12.58 -0.49
N ARG A 171 -19.46 11.55 0.22
CA ARG A 171 -20.85 11.08 0.13
C ARG A 171 -21.84 12.12 0.61
N ASP A 172 -21.55 12.83 1.69
CA ASP A 172 -22.43 13.85 2.24
C ASP A 172 -22.51 15.08 1.32
N LYS A 173 -21.38 15.51 0.75
CA LYS A 173 -21.33 16.57 -0.28
C LYS A 173 -22.15 16.21 -1.53
N LEU A 174 -21.99 14.98 -2.04
CA LEU A 174 -22.78 14.50 -3.18
C LEU A 174 -24.30 14.44 -2.89
N ARG A 175 -24.68 14.02 -1.67
CA ARG A 175 -26.08 14.02 -1.25
C ARG A 175 -26.65 15.42 -1.16
N ALA A 176 -25.91 16.38 -0.60
CA ALA A 176 -26.30 17.77 -0.51
C ALA A 176 -26.49 18.39 -1.91
N GLN A 177 -25.54 18.14 -2.82
CA GLN A 177 -25.60 18.63 -4.20
C GLN A 177 -26.82 18.07 -4.93
N ARG A 178 -27.06 16.75 -4.88
CA ARG A 178 -28.23 16.13 -5.51
C ARG A 178 -29.56 16.67 -4.96
N LYS A 179 -29.58 17.04 -3.66
CA LYS A 179 -30.77 17.66 -3.05
C LYS A 179 -30.98 19.08 -3.56
N ALA A 180 -29.91 19.87 -3.71
CA ALA A 180 -29.96 21.21 -4.28
C ALA A 180 -30.42 21.20 -5.75
N ASP A 181 -29.83 20.33 -6.58
CA ASP A 181 -30.18 20.18 -8.00
C ASP A 181 -31.65 19.78 -8.17
N ARG A 182 -32.15 18.91 -7.29
CA ARG A 182 -33.57 18.52 -7.30
C ARG A 182 -34.50 19.66 -6.91
N HIS A 183 -34.13 20.50 -5.94
CA HIS A 183 -34.89 21.70 -5.57
C HIS A 183 -34.94 22.69 -6.72
N GLU A 184 -33.82 22.98 -7.34
CA GLU A 184 -33.75 23.87 -8.48
C GLU A 184 -34.58 23.39 -9.68
N ALA A 185 -34.55 22.08 -9.97
CA ALA A 185 -35.36 21.47 -11.01
C ALA A 185 -36.87 21.57 -10.73
N ILE A 186 -37.30 21.48 -9.46
CA ILE A 186 -38.69 21.62 -9.05
C ILE A 186 -39.13 23.09 -9.18
N GLU A 187 -38.30 24.05 -8.77
CA GLU A 187 -38.62 25.48 -8.87
C GLU A 187 -38.74 25.92 -10.33
N LYS A 188 -37.85 25.47 -11.21
CA LYS A 188 -37.93 25.71 -12.65
C LYS A 188 -39.27 25.21 -13.24
N LYS A 189 -39.71 24.02 -12.90
CA LYS A 189 -41.00 23.44 -13.35
C LYS A 189 -42.24 24.16 -12.78
N ARG A 190 -42.10 24.89 -11.67
CA ARG A 190 -43.20 25.68 -11.09
C ARG A 190 -43.30 27.07 -11.69
N ALA A 191 -42.23 27.55 -12.31
CA ALA A 191 -42.17 28.87 -12.92
C ALA A 191 -42.57 28.87 -14.43
N GLU A 192 -42.67 27.70 -15.05
CA GLU A 192 -43.26 27.43 -16.37
C GLU A 192 -44.76 27.18 -16.24
#